data_c61c1fe41fa4646df1c08f09b034340a
#
_entry.id   c61c1fe41fa4646df1c08f09b034340a
#
_cell.length_a   1.000
_cell.length_b   1.000
_cell.length_c   1.000
_cell.angle_alpha   90.00
_cell.angle_beta   90.00
_cell.angle_gamma   90.00
#
_symmetry.space_group_name_H-M   'P 1'
#
loop_
_entity.id
_entity.type
_entity.pdbx_description
1 polymer ?
#
loop_
_entity_poly.entity_id
_entity_poly.type
_entity_poly.pdbx_seq_one_letter_code
_entity_poly.pdbx_strand_id
1 'polypeptide(L)'
;MKNTVVTFKEAKQKNEKLSMLTAYDYSTAKIIDEAGINGILVGDSLGMVCLGYEDTLSVTMEDMIHHTSAVTRGAKNTLVVADMPFMSYQTCVYDAVVNAGRLIKEGRAQAVKLEGGIEVCDKIEAIVKASIPVMGHIGLTPQSVNAFGGFKVQGKGEEAAKKLIDEALAIEKAGAFAVVLECVPVKLAAIIRSEERRVGKECSEPCRSRWSPYH
;
A
#
# COMPACT_ATOMS: atom_id res chain seq x y z
N MET A 1 -8.28 -20.69 6.06
CA MET A 1 -6.84 -20.82 5.67
C MET A 1 -6.23 -19.45 5.85
N LYS A 2 -5.00 -19.35 6.36
CA LYS A 2 -4.35 -18.04 6.58
C LYS A 2 -3.87 -17.46 5.25
N ASN A 3 -4.23 -16.19 4.97
CA ASN A 3 -3.73 -15.47 3.80
C ASN A 3 -2.27 -15.03 4.01
N THR A 4 -1.47 -15.15 2.98
CA THR A 4 -0.05 -14.78 2.94
C THR A 4 0.27 -14.11 1.62
N VAL A 5 1.45 -13.56 1.46
CA VAL A 5 1.91 -13.03 0.16
C VAL A 5 1.94 -14.12 -0.94
N VAL A 6 2.11 -15.39 -0.54
CA VAL A 6 2.03 -16.52 -1.49
C VAL A 6 0.60 -16.68 -1.99
N THR A 7 -0.40 -16.58 -1.11
CA THR A 7 -1.82 -16.62 -1.50
C THR A 7 -2.14 -15.55 -2.55
N PHE A 8 -1.58 -14.35 -2.39
CA PHE A 8 -1.77 -13.26 -3.36
C PHE A 8 -1.15 -13.58 -4.73
N LYS A 9 0.06 -14.17 -4.75
CA LYS A 9 0.71 -14.60 -5.99
C LYS A 9 -0.05 -15.74 -6.70
N GLU A 10 -0.51 -16.72 -5.94
CA GLU A 10 -1.29 -17.84 -6.49
C GLU A 10 -2.64 -17.38 -7.04
N ALA A 11 -3.34 -16.49 -6.34
CA ALA A 11 -4.61 -15.93 -6.80
C ALA A 11 -4.44 -15.20 -8.15
N LYS A 12 -3.33 -14.48 -8.35
CA LYS A 12 -3.01 -13.86 -9.64
C LYS A 12 -2.86 -14.90 -10.75
N GLN A 13 -2.16 -16.00 -10.49
CA GLN A 13 -1.97 -17.08 -11.46
C GLN A 13 -3.29 -17.77 -11.82
N LYS A 14 -4.21 -17.87 -10.86
CA LYS A 14 -5.54 -18.48 -11.03
C LYS A 14 -6.61 -17.51 -11.52
N ASN A 15 -6.27 -16.24 -11.74
CA ASN A 15 -7.22 -15.15 -12.04
C ASN A 15 -8.32 -14.98 -10.96
N GLU A 16 -8.02 -15.33 -9.72
CA GLU A 16 -8.91 -15.12 -8.59
C GLU A 16 -8.79 -13.68 -8.09
N LYS A 17 -9.94 -13.05 -7.80
CA LYS A 17 -9.98 -11.71 -7.22
C LYS A 17 -9.88 -11.82 -5.71
N LEU A 18 -8.98 -11.03 -5.11
CA LEU A 18 -8.85 -10.90 -3.68
C LEU A 18 -9.44 -9.57 -3.22
N SER A 19 -10.01 -9.57 -2.01
CA SER A 19 -10.50 -8.38 -1.36
C SER A 19 -9.49 -7.84 -0.36
N MET A 20 -9.36 -6.52 -0.29
CA MET A 20 -8.52 -5.84 0.69
C MET A 20 -9.26 -4.63 1.24
N LEU A 21 -9.26 -4.46 2.56
CA LEU A 21 -9.88 -3.34 3.25
C LEU A 21 -8.89 -2.65 4.18
N THR A 22 -9.17 -1.42 4.57
CA THR A 22 -8.41 -0.72 5.62
C THR A 22 -9.01 -1.01 6.99
N ALA A 23 -8.14 -1.13 8.01
CA ALA A 23 -8.53 -1.16 9.41
C ALA A 23 -7.42 -0.51 10.25
N TYR A 24 -7.82 0.08 11.37
CA TYR A 24 -6.92 0.85 12.22
C TYR A 24 -6.96 0.43 13.69
N ASP A 25 -7.82 -0.52 14.05
CA ASP A 25 -8.01 -0.99 15.42
C ASP A 25 -8.32 -2.50 15.48
N TYR A 26 -8.28 -3.03 16.69
CA TYR A 26 -8.51 -4.45 16.97
C TYR A 26 -9.92 -4.91 16.58
N SER A 27 -10.94 -4.14 16.93
CA SER A 27 -12.35 -4.56 16.77
C SER A 27 -12.74 -4.60 15.29
N THR A 28 -12.37 -3.57 14.53
CA THR A 28 -12.59 -3.51 13.07
C THR A 28 -11.82 -4.63 12.37
N ALA A 29 -10.56 -4.84 12.72
CA ALA A 29 -9.76 -5.91 12.13
C ALA A 29 -10.35 -7.30 12.38
N LYS A 30 -10.88 -7.54 13.59
CA LYS A 30 -11.54 -8.81 13.93
C LYS A 30 -12.78 -9.05 13.08
N ILE A 31 -13.63 -8.05 12.91
CA ILE A 31 -14.83 -8.14 12.06
C ILE A 31 -14.44 -8.44 10.59
N ILE A 32 -13.43 -7.77 10.07
CA ILE A 32 -12.92 -7.97 8.70
C ILE A 32 -12.36 -9.39 8.54
N ASP A 33 -11.60 -9.88 9.51
CA ASP A 33 -11.04 -11.23 9.51
C ASP A 33 -12.15 -12.31 9.53
N GLU A 34 -13.17 -12.12 10.38
CA GLU A 34 -14.34 -13.02 10.47
C GLU A 34 -15.18 -13.00 9.18
N ALA A 35 -15.21 -11.87 8.46
CA ALA A 35 -15.87 -11.75 7.16
C ALA A 35 -15.09 -12.42 6.01
N GLY A 36 -13.89 -12.95 6.26
CA GLY A 36 -13.11 -13.68 5.27
C GLY A 36 -12.40 -12.80 4.23
N ILE A 37 -12.16 -11.54 4.54
CA ILE A 37 -11.38 -10.63 3.69
C ILE A 37 -9.92 -11.10 3.61
N ASN A 38 -9.32 -11.01 2.42
CA ASN A 38 -8.00 -11.58 2.16
C ASN A 38 -6.85 -10.73 2.69
N GLY A 39 -6.98 -9.40 2.67
CA GLY A 39 -5.95 -8.47 3.12
C GLY A 39 -6.51 -7.30 3.92
N ILE A 40 -5.75 -6.84 4.90
CA ILE A 40 -5.98 -5.58 5.61
C ILE A 40 -4.79 -4.67 5.35
N LEU A 41 -5.07 -3.43 4.98
CA LEU A 41 -4.09 -2.35 4.93
C LEU A 41 -4.25 -1.48 6.19
N VAL A 42 -3.17 -1.36 6.96
CA VAL A 42 -3.05 -0.32 7.97
C VAL A 42 -2.39 0.86 7.27
N GLY A 43 -3.23 1.76 6.75
CA GLY A 43 -2.77 2.92 5.96
C GLY A 43 -2.34 4.08 6.86
N ASP A 44 -1.40 4.89 6.40
CA ASP A 44 -1.06 6.16 7.05
C ASP A 44 -2.20 7.18 6.99
N SER A 45 -3.24 6.91 6.19
CA SER A 45 -4.55 7.57 6.26
C SER A 45 -5.18 7.54 7.67
N LEU A 46 -4.68 6.69 8.58
CA LEU A 46 -5.04 6.75 10.01
C LEU A 46 -4.84 8.15 10.61
N GLY A 47 -3.87 8.91 10.11
CA GLY A 47 -3.67 10.30 10.51
C GLY A 47 -4.91 11.14 10.36
N MET A 48 -5.55 11.03 9.19
CA MET A 48 -6.78 11.77 8.89
C MET A 48 -8.01 11.14 9.57
N VAL A 49 -8.10 9.82 9.55
CA VAL A 49 -9.31 9.07 9.93
C VAL A 49 -9.43 8.88 11.45
N CYS A 50 -8.31 8.65 12.12
CA CYS A 50 -8.29 8.31 13.54
C CYS A 50 -7.71 9.45 14.40
N LEU A 51 -6.69 10.17 13.88
CA LEU A 51 -5.97 11.18 14.65
C LEU A 51 -6.45 12.61 14.34
N GLY A 52 -7.25 12.81 13.28
CA GLY A 52 -7.82 14.12 12.92
C GLY A 52 -6.81 15.07 12.27
N TYR A 53 -5.73 14.56 11.68
CA TYR A 53 -4.77 15.36 10.90
C TYR A 53 -5.37 15.78 9.56
N GLU A 54 -4.87 16.87 8.99
CA GLU A 54 -5.32 17.37 7.68
C GLU A 54 -4.83 16.49 6.51
N ASP A 55 -3.69 15.82 6.70
CA ASP A 55 -3.06 14.95 5.72
C ASP A 55 -2.33 13.77 6.40
N THR A 56 -1.60 12.97 5.61
CA THR A 56 -0.84 11.82 6.09
C THR A 56 0.59 12.16 6.51
N LEU A 57 1.07 13.38 6.27
CA LEU A 57 2.49 13.72 6.40
C LEU A 57 2.99 13.76 7.85
N SER A 58 2.08 14.03 8.79
CA SER A 58 2.42 14.11 10.23
C SER A 58 2.41 12.76 10.93
N VAL A 59 2.02 11.67 10.25
CA VAL A 59 1.98 10.33 10.85
C VAL A 59 3.39 9.82 11.14
N THR A 60 3.60 9.37 12.36
CA THR A 60 4.89 8.85 12.82
C THR A 60 5.00 7.33 12.69
N MET A 61 6.23 6.80 12.79
CA MET A 61 6.45 5.35 12.88
C MET A 61 5.77 4.75 14.12
N GLU A 62 5.72 5.49 15.23
CA GLU A 62 5.08 5.10 16.48
C GLU A 62 3.57 4.95 16.31
N ASP A 63 2.91 5.88 15.61
CA ASP A 63 1.49 5.78 15.28
C ASP A 63 1.23 4.52 14.43
N MET A 64 2.03 4.32 13.39
CA MET A 64 1.89 3.15 12.52
C MET A 64 2.09 1.84 13.28
N ILE A 65 3.10 1.75 14.13
CA ILE A 65 3.36 0.56 14.97
C ILE A 65 2.20 0.32 15.94
N HIS A 66 1.71 1.36 16.61
CA HIS A 66 0.59 1.28 17.56
C HIS A 66 -0.64 0.68 16.89
N HIS A 67 -1.09 1.28 15.81
CA HIS A 67 -2.28 0.85 15.07
C HIS A 67 -2.09 -0.53 14.43
N THR A 68 -0.94 -0.78 13.80
CA THR A 68 -0.62 -2.08 13.20
C THR A 68 -0.65 -3.20 14.23
N SER A 69 -0.08 -2.99 15.42
CA SER A 69 -0.09 -3.98 16.48
C SER A 69 -1.49 -4.29 17.01
N ALA A 70 -2.40 -3.31 17.03
CA ALA A 70 -3.80 -3.51 17.37
C ALA A 70 -4.52 -4.35 16.29
N VAL A 71 -4.35 -4.00 15.02
CA VAL A 71 -4.94 -4.71 13.88
C VAL A 71 -4.45 -6.16 13.82
N THR A 72 -3.17 -6.42 13.97
CA THR A 72 -2.61 -7.78 13.88
C THR A 72 -3.06 -8.71 15.01
N ARG A 73 -3.43 -8.15 16.18
CA ARG A 73 -4.07 -8.93 17.24
C ARG A 73 -5.50 -9.37 16.85
N GLY A 74 -6.23 -8.56 16.10
CA GLY A 74 -7.57 -8.87 15.60
C GLY A 74 -7.56 -9.82 14.40
N ALA A 75 -6.66 -9.61 13.45
CA ALA A 75 -6.55 -10.37 12.20
C ALA A 75 -5.76 -11.66 12.39
N LYS A 76 -6.43 -12.81 12.36
CA LYS A 76 -5.79 -14.14 12.52
C LYS A 76 -5.51 -14.82 11.18
N ASN A 77 -6.38 -14.63 10.21
CA ASN A 77 -6.34 -15.28 8.90
C ASN A 77 -6.05 -14.31 7.76
N THR A 78 -6.29 -13.03 7.95
CA THR A 78 -6.11 -11.98 6.95
C THR A 78 -4.66 -11.53 6.89
N LEU A 79 -4.12 -11.30 5.68
CA LEU A 79 -2.80 -10.70 5.49
C LEU A 79 -2.83 -9.23 5.93
N VAL A 80 -1.99 -8.84 6.88
CA VAL A 80 -1.85 -7.43 7.30
C VAL A 80 -0.64 -6.80 6.66
N VAL A 81 -0.87 -5.74 5.90
CA VAL A 81 0.14 -4.87 5.28
C VAL A 81 0.13 -3.53 6.01
N ALA A 82 1.28 -3.01 6.42
CA ALA A 82 1.41 -1.73 7.09
C ALA A 82 2.10 -0.71 6.19
N ASP A 83 1.57 0.52 6.13
CA ASP A 83 2.23 1.60 5.42
C ASP A 83 3.50 2.05 6.16
N MET A 84 4.51 2.36 5.38
CA MET A 84 5.65 3.12 5.84
C MET A 84 5.28 4.61 5.75
N PRO A 85 5.25 5.37 6.87
CA PRO A 85 4.82 6.76 6.85
C PRO A 85 5.86 7.65 6.16
N PHE A 86 5.43 8.86 5.81
CA PHE A 86 6.27 9.85 5.15
C PHE A 86 7.61 10.07 5.91
N MET A 87 8.71 10.16 5.17
CA MET A 87 10.09 10.31 5.66
C MET A 87 10.65 9.10 6.44
N SER A 88 9.94 7.98 6.50
CA SER A 88 10.48 6.77 7.11
C SER A 88 11.35 5.92 6.16
N TYR A 89 11.29 6.18 4.85
CA TYR A 89 12.03 5.43 3.82
C TYR A 89 12.64 6.31 2.72
N GLN A 90 12.25 7.58 2.62
CA GLN A 90 12.72 8.48 1.55
C GLN A 90 14.18 8.93 1.75
N THR A 91 14.67 8.93 2.97
CA THR A 91 15.99 9.45 3.35
C THR A 91 17.14 8.62 2.78
N CYS A 92 17.16 7.33 3.10
CA CYS A 92 18.19 6.39 2.63
C CYS A 92 17.70 4.93 2.75
N VAL A 93 18.43 4.02 2.11
CA VAL A 93 18.14 2.57 2.13
C VAL A 93 18.21 2.00 3.55
N TYR A 94 19.15 2.46 4.37
CA TYR A 94 19.31 1.99 5.76
C TYR A 94 18.04 2.26 6.58
N ASP A 95 17.56 3.49 6.56
CA ASP A 95 16.34 3.88 7.30
C ASP A 95 15.13 3.10 6.80
N ALA A 96 15.01 2.92 5.48
CA ALA A 96 13.92 2.14 4.89
C ALA A 96 13.88 0.70 5.42
N VAL A 97 15.02 0.02 5.47
CA VAL A 97 15.11 -1.36 5.97
C VAL A 97 14.85 -1.43 7.47
N VAL A 98 15.41 -0.50 8.26
CA VAL A 98 15.22 -0.45 9.72
C VAL A 98 13.75 -0.20 10.04
N ASN A 99 13.11 0.78 9.42
CA ASN A 99 11.71 1.13 9.68
C ASN A 99 10.74 0.05 9.18
N ALA A 100 10.99 -0.57 8.03
CA ALA A 100 10.25 -1.76 7.61
C ALA A 100 10.37 -2.88 8.64
N GLY A 101 11.59 -3.14 9.13
CA GLY A 101 11.86 -4.11 10.19
C GLY A 101 11.10 -3.83 11.49
N ARG A 102 10.94 -2.56 11.89
CA ARG A 102 10.14 -2.15 13.04
C ARG A 102 8.65 -2.51 12.87
N LEU A 103 8.06 -2.24 11.71
CA LEU A 103 6.67 -2.61 11.42
C LEU A 103 6.43 -4.13 11.50
N ILE A 104 7.40 -4.94 11.07
CA ILE A 104 7.34 -6.40 11.19
C ILE A 104 7.52 -6.87 12.64
N LYS A 105 8.51 -6.34 13.35
CA LYS A 105 8.87 -6.82 14.71
C LYS A 105 7.93 -6.28 15.78
N GLU A 106 7.68 -4.98 15.78
CA GLU A 106 6.92 -4.28 16.81
C GLU A 106 5.42 -4.25 16.43
N GLY A 107 5.09 -3.92 15.18
CA GLY A 107 3.72 -3.90 14.65
C GLY A 107 3.15 -5.28 14.34
N ARG A 108 3.99 -6.29 14.14
CA ARG A 108 3.62 -7.67 13.75
C ARG A 108 2.94 -7.76 12.37
N ALA A 109 3.14 -6.78 11.49
CA ALA A 109 2.73 -6.85 10.09
C ALA A 109 3.41 -8.03 9.37
N GLN A 110 2.80 -8.51 8.29
CA GLN A 110 3.37 -9.54 7.42
C GLN A 110 3.98 -8.97 6.13
N ALA A 111 3.68 -7.73 5.81
CA ALA A 111 4.26 -6.99 4.69
C ALA A 111 4.22 -5.49 4.99
N VAL A 112 4.99 -4.71 4.23
CA VAL A 112 4.94 -3.25 4.28
C VAL A 112 4.50 -2.68 2.94
N LYS A 113 3.91 -1.45 2.94
CA LYS A 113 3.64 -0.70 1.72
C LYS A 113 4.43 0.62 1.76
N LEU A 114 4.91 1.05 0.60
CA LEU A 114 5.53 2.35 0.43
C LEU A 114 5.13 2.97 -0.90
N GLU A 115 5.13 4.29 -0.93
CA GLU A 115 4.71 5.10 -2.05
C GLU A 115 5.91 5.58 -2.87
N GLY A 116 5.74 5.62 -4.20
CA GLY A 116 6.72 6.09 -5.15
C GLY A 116 6.97 5.09 -6.28
N GLY A 117 7.56 5.59 -7.35
CA GLY A 117 7.89 4.85 -8.56
C GLY A 117 9.34 4.37 -8.58
N ILE A 118 10.05 4.72 -9.66
CA ILE A 118 11.45 4.30 -9.89
C ILE A 118 12.38 4.79 -8.77
N GLU A 119 12.12 5.94 -8.20
CA GLU A 119 12.95 6.60 -7.16
C GLU A 119 13.00 5.84 -5.83
N VAL A 120 12.10 4.90 -5.62
CA VAL A 120 12.07 4.07 -4.39
C VAL A 120 12.44 2.60 -4.63
N CYS A 121 12.77 2.22 -5.86
CA CYS A 121 13.07 0.82 -6.21
C CYS A 121 14.28 0.26 -5.47
N ASP A 122 15.31 1.07 -5.19
CA ASP A 122 16.46 0.68 -4.38
C ASP A 122 16.07 0.32 -2.93
N LYS A 123 15.09 1.03 -2.34
CA LYS A 123 14.53 0.75 -1.02
C LYS A 123 13.71 -0.53 -1.06
N ILE A 124 12.85 -0.69 -2.07
CA ILE A 124 12.05 -1.92 -2.27
C ILE A 124 12.97 -3.13 -2.35
N GLU A 125 13.99 -3.08 -3.19
CA GLU A 125 14.95 -4.18 -3.36
C GLU A 125 15.67 -4.53 -2.05
N ALA A 126 16.10 -3.53 -1.29
CA ALA A 126 16.78 -3.73 -0.03
C ALA A 126 15.87 -4.33 1.06
N ILE A 127 14.63 -3.85 1.15
CA ILE A 127 13.62 -4.38 2.09
C ILE A 127 13.30 -5.84 1.73
N VAL A 128 13.10 -6.13 0.43
CA VAL A 128 12.85 -7.51 -0.06
C VAL A 128 14.04 -8.42 0.22
N LYS A 129 15.28 -7.95 0.02
CA LYS A 129 16.51 -8.69 0.38
C LYS A 129 16.61 -8.97 1.88
N ALA A 130 16.04 -8.12 2.73
CA ALA A 130 15.91 -8.36 4.17
C ALA A 130 14.77 -9.35 4.52
N SER A 131 14.18 -10.03 3.54
CA SER A 131 13.09 -11.00 3.69
C SER A 131 11.77 -10.37 4.17
N ILE A 132 11.55 -9.09 3.90
CA ILE A 132 10.32 -8.38 4.19
C ILE A 132 9.53 -8.19 2.89
N PRO A 133 8.30 -8.73 2.77
CA PRO A 133 7.48 -8.54 1.59
C PRO A 133 7.05 -7.07 1.43
N VAL A 134 7.11 -6.57 0.19
CA VAL A 134 6.78 -5.18 -0.13
C VAL A 134 5.60 -5.10 -1.10
N MET A 135 4.66 -4.23 -0.81
CA MET A 135 3.62 -3.73 -1.72
C MET A 135 4.01 -2.33 -2.17
N GLY A 136 4.09 -2.10 -3.48
CA GLY A 136 4.31 -0.76 -4.04
C GLY A 136 3.01 0.04 -4.09
N HIS A 137 3.13 1.37 -4.30
CA HIS A 137 1.98 2.25 -4.49
C HIS A 137 2.35 3.39 -5.45
N ILE A 138 1.67 3.45 -6.58
CA ILE A 138 1.84 4.47 -7.62
C ILE A 138 0.50 5.06 -8.05
N GLY A 139 0.54 6.08 -8.87
CA GLY A 139 -0.60 6.90 -9.22
C GLY A 139 -0.68 8.10 -8.27
N LEU A 140 -1.82 8.32 -7.65
CA LEU A 140 -1.92 9.30 -6.57
C LEU A 140 -1.27 8.71 -5.31
N THR A 141 -0.21 9.36 -4.88
CA THR A 141 0.50 9.03 -3.63
C THR A 141 0.23 10.15 -2.62
N PRO A 142 -0.60 9.93 -1.59
CA PRO A 142 -0.96 10.97 -0.61
C PRO A 142 0.24 11.64 0.07
N GLN A 143 1.32 10.90 0.30
CA GLN A 143 2.57 11.47 0.85
C GLN A 143 3.22 12.51 -0.08
N SER A 144 2.86 12.51 -1.37
CA SER A 144 3.36 13.48 -2.36
C SER A 144 2.40 14.64 -2.61
N VAL A 145 1.39 14.85 -1.74
CA VAL A 145 0.31 15.83 -1.94
C VAL A 145 0.82 17.26 -2.20
N ASN A 146 1.89 17.67 -1.53
CA ASN A 146 2.51 18.97 -1.73
C ASN A 146 3.18 19.09 -3.11
N ALA A 147 3.83 18.03 -3.58
CA ALA A 147 4.44 18.01 -4.91
C ALA A 147 3.40 18.00 -6.04
N PHE A 148 2.27 17.34 -5.84
CA PHE A 148 1.18 17.31 -6.81
C PHE A 148 0.29 18.56 -6.79
N GLY A 149 0.37 19.38 -5.76
CA GLY A 149 -0.52 20.52 -5.56
C GLY A 149 -1.98 20.07 -5.38
N GLY A 150 -2.19 19.02 -4.61
CA GLY A 150 -3.50 18.44 -4.24
C GLY A 150 -3.77 17.07 -4.84
N PHE A 151 -4.94 16.53 -4.54
CA PHE A 151 -5.38 15.20 -4.99
C PHE A 151 -5.89 15.26 -6.43
N LYS A 152 -5.13 14.72 -7.37
CA LYS A 152 -5.43 14.74 -8.82
C LYS A 152 -5.28 13.35 -9.43
N VAL A 153 -6.12 13.05 -10.41
CA VAL A 153 -6.00 11.81 -11.22
C VAL A 153 -4.66 11.81 -11.94
N GLN A 154 -3.90 10.75 -11.76
CA GLN A 154 -2.58 10.51 -12.35
C GLN A 154 -2.68 9.70 -13.64
N GLY A 155 -1.66 9.78 -14.51
CA GLY A 155 -1.64 9.00 -15.76
C GLY A 155 -2.56 9.51 -16.86
N LYS A 156 -2.96 10.80 -16.81
CA LYS A 156 -3.67 11.44 -17.93
C LYS A 156 -2.69 11.85 -19.02
N GLY A 157 -2.98 11.44 -20.25
CA GLY A 157 -2.11 11.67 -21.41
C GLY A 157 -1.07 10.55 -21.59
N GLU A 158 -0.50 10.48 -22.78
CA GLU A 158 0.35 9.38 -23.21
C GLU A 158 1.66 9.28 -22.43
N GLU A 159 2.33 10.39 -22.21
CA GLU A 159 3.61 10.43 -21.46
C GLU A 159 3.42 10.02 -19.99
N ALA A 160 2.39 10.54 -19.32
CA ALA A 160 2.07 10.20 -17.95
C ALA A 160 1.63 8.74 -17.78
N ALA A 161 0.89 8.21 -18.78
CA ALA A 161 0.50 6.81 -18.80
C ALA A 161 1.73 5.90 -18.96
N LYS A 162 2.63 6.22 -19.91
CA LYS A 162 3.88 5.50 -20.12
C LYS A 162 4.73 5.49 -18.84
N LYS A 163 4.87 6.65 -18.19
CA LYS A 163 5.62 6.76 -16.93
C LYS A 163 5.08 5.78 -15.87
N LEU A 164 3.75 5.72 -15.66
CA LEU A 164 3.16 4.80 -14.68
C LEU A 164 3.36 3.32 -15.05
N ILE A 165 3.37 2.98 -16.34
CA ILE A 165 3.70 1.61 -16.79
C ILE A 165 5.16 1.29 -16.44
N ASP A 166 6.09 2.18 -16.77
CA ASP A 166 7.51 1.99 -16.51
C ASP A 166 7.79 1.89 -14.99
N GLU A 167 7.14 2.72 -14.18
CA GLU A 167 7.21 2.66 -12.71
C GLU A 167 6.71 1.33 -12.16
N ALA A 168 5.59 0.86 -12.66
CA ALA A 168 5.01 -0.40 -12.22
C ALA A 168 5.94 -1.59 -12.55
N LEU A 169 6.52 -1.64 -13.76
CA LEU A 169 7.50 -2.65 -14.16
C LEU A 169 8.79 -2.59 -13.31
N ALA A 170 9.25 -1.38 -12.98
CA ALA A 170 10.41 -1.19 -12.12
C ALA A 170 10.17 -1.73 -10.70
N ILE A 171 9.00 -1.46 -10.12
CA ILE A 171 8.59 -1.95 -8.80
C ILE A 171 8.49 -3.47 -8.78
N GLU A 172 7.94 -4.08 -9.83
CA GLU A 172 7.92 -5.54 -9.96
C GLU A 172 9.34 -6.12 -10.01
N LYS A 173 10.21 -5.53 -10.83
CA LYS A 173 11.61 -5.95 -10.96
C LYS A 173 12.37 -5.81 -9.63
N ALA A 174 12.05 -4.79 -8.83
CA ALA A 174 12.60 -4.60 -7.48
C ALA A 174 12.11 -5.66 -6.46
N GLY A 175 11.12 -6.49 -6.82
CA GLY A 175 10.66 -7.64 -6.04
C GLY A 175 9.37 -7.43 -5.24
N ALA A 176 8.63 -6.34 -5.45
CA ALA A 176 7.33 -6.15 -4.83
C ALA A 176 6.36 -7.29 -5.21
N PHE A 177 5.55 -7.76 -4.25
CA PHE A 177 4.59 -8.83 -4.50
C PHE A 177 3.26 -8.32 -5.04
N ALA A 178 2.96 -7.04 -4.87
CA ALA A 178 1.75 -6.38 -5.32
C ALA A 178 2.01 -4.87 -5.49
N VAL A 179 1.11 -4.17 -6.19
CA VAL A 179 1.11 -2.72 -6.34
C VAL A 179 -0.31 -2.17 -6.19
N VAL A 180 -0.43 -1.04 -5.51
CA VAL A 180 -1.63 -0.21 -5.49
C VAL A 180 -1.56 0.77 -6.65
N LEU A 181 -2.65 0.88 -7.41
CA LEU A 181 -2.85 1.89 -8.45
C LEU A 181 -3.97 2.83 -7.96
N GLU A 182 -3.61 4.00 -7.46
CA GLU A 182 -4.59 4.94 -6.90
C GLU A 182 -4.87 6.09 -7.88
N CYS A 183 -6.16 6.43 -8.05
CA CYS A 183 -6.62 7.51 -8.92
C CYS A 183 -6.00 7.47 -10.34
N VAL A 184 -5.98 6.28 -10.94
CA VAL A 184 -5.47 6.02 -12.29
C VAL A 184 -6.64 5.73 -13.22
N PRO A 185 -6.64 6.19 -14.50
CA PRO A 185 -7.69 5.85 -15.46
C PRO A 185 -7.88 4.33 -15.63
N VAL A 186 -9.14 3.87 -15.65
CA VAL A 186 -9.50 2.43 -15.72
C VAL A 186 -8.77 1.69 -16.84
N LYS A 187 -8.70 2.28 -18.03
CA LYS A 187 -8.01 1.67 -19.18
C LYS A 187 -6.53 1.48 -18.93
N LEU A 188 -5.88 2.47 -18.30
CA LEU A 188 -4.47 2.39 -17.95
C LEU A 188 -4.22 1.35 -16.84
N ALA A 189 -5.07 1.32 -15.82
CA ALA A 189 -4.99 0.32 -14.77
C ALA A 189 -5.14 -1.12 -15.33
N ALA A 190 -6.04 -1.32 -16.31
CA ALA A 190 -6.20 -2.61 -16.98
C ALA A 190 -4.93 -3.02 -17.76
N ILE A 191 -4.29 -2.07 -18.47
CA ILE A 191 -3.03 -2.32 -19.19
C ILE A 191 -1.93 -2.70 -18.18
N ILE A 192 -1.69 -1.88 -17.16
CA ILE A 192 -0.68 -2.16 -16.13
C ILE A 192 -0.91 -3.54 -15.52
N ARG A 193 -2.15 -3.86 -15.17
CA ARG A 193 -2.49 -5.16 -14.59
C ARG A 193 -2.20 -6.34 -15.53
N SER A 194 -2.45 -6.21 -16.82
CA SER A 194 -2.21 -7.27 -17.80
C SER A 194 -0.73 -7.48 -18.07
N GLU A 195 0.03 -6.41 -18.23
CA GLU A 195 1.46 -6.44 -18.51
C GLU A 195 2.26 -7.02 -17.34
N GLU A 196 1.85 -6.71 -16.12
CA GLU A 196 2.68 -6.95 -14.93
C GLU A 196 2.39 -8.23 -14.17
N ARG A 197 1.38 -9.02 -14.54
CA ARG A 197 1.01 -10.26 -13.84
C ARG A 197 0.80 -10.09 -12.33
N ARG A 198 0.20 -8.98 -11.87
CA ARG A 198 0.08 -8.65 -10.45
C ARG A 198 -1.30 -8.93 -9.87
N VAL A 199 -1.30 -9.14 -8.57
CA VAL A 199 -2.49 -8.96 -7.74
C VAL A 199 -2.48 -7.49 -7.30
N GLY A 200 -3.37 -6.68 -7.89
CA GLY A 200 -3.50 -5.27 -7.55
C GLY A 200 -4.92 -4.93 -7.16
N LYS A 201 -5.06 -3.95 -6.29
CA LYS A 201 -6.32 -3.26 -6.05
C LYS A 201 -6.40 -2.13 -7.07
N GLU A 202 -7.39 -2.19 -7.95
CA GLU A 202 -7.70 -1.08 -8.84
C GLU A 202 -8.66 -0.14 -8.13
N CYS A 203 -8.24 1.07 -7.83
CA CYS A 203 -9.14 2.16 -7.56
C CYS A 203 -9.39 2.88 -8.90
N SER A 204 -10.33 2.35 -9.67
CA SER A 204 -10.59 2.77 -11.05
C SER A 204 -11.48 4.01 -11.17
N GLU A 205 -12.04 4.47 -10.07
CA GLU A 205 -12.76 5.75 -9.99
C GLU A 205 -12.07 6.66 -9.00
N PRO A 206 -12.21 8.01 -9.15
CA PRO A 206 -11.84 8.88 -8.05
C PRO A 206 -12.55 8.30 -6.84
N CYS A 207 -11.76 7.85 -5.88
CA CYS A 207 -12.30 7.25 -4.69
C CYS A 207 -13.33 8.24 -4.17
N ARG A 208 -14.60 8.00 -4.44
CA ARG A 208 -15.69 8.54 -3.62
C ARG A 208 -15.58 7.81 -2.29
N SER A 209 -14.37 7.87 -1.75
CA SER A 209 -14.18 7.54 -0.36
C SER A 209 -15.11 8.50 0.36
N ARG A 210 -15.82 7.99 1.32
CA ARG A 210 -16.61 8.78 2.28
C ARG A 210 -15.77 9.82 3.04
N TRP A 211 -14.57 10.07 2.56
CA TRP A 211 -13.52 10.93 3.09
C TRP A 211 -13.34 12.25 2.32
N SER A 212 -14.20 12.56 1.34
CA SER A 212 -14.29 13.92 0.83
C SER A 212 -15.14 14.73 1.81
N PRO A 213 -14.57 15.62 2.62
CA PRO A 213 -15.35 16.51 3.48
C PRO A 213 -16.02 17.65 2.68
N TYR A 214 -15.91 17.66 1.35
CA TYR A 214 -16.45 18.70 0.50
C TYR A 214 -17.27 18.12 -0.65
N HIS A 215 -18.57 18.26 -0.50
CA HIS A 215 -19.48 18.45 -1.62
C HIS A 215 -19.34 19.88 -2.11
#